data_610e99a5baba578eee84836486dc0278
#
_entry.id   610e99a5baba578eee84836486dc0278
#
_cell.length_a   1.000
_cell.length_b   1.000
_cell.length_c   1.000
_cell.angle_alpha   90.00
_cell.angle_beta   90.00
_cell.angle_gamma   90.00
#
_symmetry.space_group_name_H-M   'P 1'
#
loop_
_entity.id
_entity.type
_entity.pdbx_description
1 polymer ?
#
loop_
_entity_poly.entity_id
_entity_poly.type
_entity_poly.pdbx_seq_one_letter_code
_entity_poly.pdbx_strand_id
1 'polypeptide(L)'
;MKKKLLAFVMAATMVFSLAACGSSSSNDSSDSDSAQSGDEVQTFKLGSIGPLTGDAAIYGQAVVNGAQLAVDEINASDSKIKFEFKGEDDEADGEKSTNAYNKLMDWGMQVLVGPTTTGASMAVADVCNSERTFMITPSASAVDVT
;
A
#
# COMPACT_ATOMS: atom_id res chain seq x y z
N MET A 1 32.39 -44.40 -13.00
CA MET A 1 32.28 -43.55 -14.20
C MET A 1 31.22 -42.46 -14.12
N LYS A 2 30.25 -42.51 -13.20
CA LYS A 2 29.17 -41.52 -13.10
C LYS A 2 29.58 -40.20 -12.40
N LYS A 3 30.63 -40.18 -11.60
CA LYS A 3 31.11 -38.97 -10.87
C LYS A 3 32.00 -38.05 -11.72
N LYS A 4 32.56 -38.52 -12.82
CA LYS A 4 33.39 -37.68 -13.70
C LYS A 4 32.58 -36.96 -14.78
N LEU A 5 31.35 -37.41 -15.05
CA LEU A 5 30.45 -36.73 -16.00
C LEU A 5 29.79 -35.48 -15.39
N LEU A 6 29.56 -35.49 -14.05
CA LEU A 6 28.95 -34.32 -13.37
C LEU A 6 29.91 -33.12 -13.27
N ALA A 7 31.21 -33.40 -13.20
CA ALA A 7 32.22 -32.31 -13.14
C ALA A 7 32.41 -31.60 -14.48
N PHE A 8 32.12 -32.25 -15.61
CA PHE A 8 32.26 -31.64 -16.95
C PHE A 8 31.08 -30.76 -17.28
N VAL A 9 29.87 -31.03 -16.76
CA VAL A 9 28.67 -30.22 -17.00
C VAL A 9 28.72 -28.91 -16.22
N MET A 10 29.33 -28.90 -15.00
CA MET A 10 29.49 -27.65 -14.22
C MET A 10 30.57 -26.72 -14.77
N ALA A 11 31.57 -27.25 -15.48
CA ALA A 11 32.61 -26.41 -16.08
C ALA A 11 32.16 -25.70 -17.38
N ALA A 12 31.16 -26.23 -18.08
CA ALA A 12 30.67 -25.67 -19.33
C ALA A 12 29.71 -24.46 -19.12
N THR A 13 29.10 -24.29 -17.94
CA THR A 13 28.19 -23.19 -17.65
C THR A 13 28.86 -21.89 -17.18
N MET A 14 30.14 -21.92 -16.83
CA MET A 14 30.88 -20.71 -16.40
C MET A 14 31.57 -19.93 -17.54
N VAL A 15 31.59 -20.45 -18.75
CA VAL A 15 32.30 -19.78 -19.87
C VAL A 15 31.41 -18.81 -20.65
N PHE A 16 30.08 -18.80 -20.42
CA PHE A 16 29.15 -17.94 -21.16
C PHE A 16 28.88 -16.55 -20.51
N SER A 17 29.45 -16.27 -19.32
CA SER A 17 29.15 -15.02 -18.58
C SER A 17 30.24 -13.93 -18.69
N LEU A 18 31.29 -14.08 -19.52
CA LEU A 18 32.36 -13.08 -19.65
C LEU A 18 32.43 -12.38 -21.01
N ALA A 19 31.40 -12.44 -21.85
CA ALA A 19 31.40 -11.80 -23.16
C ALA A 19 30.63 -10.45 -23.24
N ALA A 20 30.39 -9.79 -22.10
CA ALA A 20 29.65 -8.54 -22.05
C ALA A 20 30.44 -7.39 -21.40
N CYS A 21 31.78 -7.32 -21.61
CA CYS A 21 32.54 -6.13 -21.26
C CYS A 21 33.72 -6.01 -22.22
N GLY A 22 33.63 -5.07 -23.15
CA GLY A 22 34.78 -4.57 -23.88
C GLY A 22 34.53 -4.28 -25.33
N SER A 23 34.15 -3.07 -25.66
CA SER A 23 34.85 -2.28 -26.67
C SER A 23 34.30 -0.84 -26.68
N SER A 24 35.14 0.07 -26.31
CA SER A 24 35.03 1.50 -26.53
C SER A 24 35.08 1.81 -28.01
N SER A 25 34.12 2.57 -28.53
CA SER A 25 34.35 3.58 -29.57
C SER A 25 33.16 4.55 -29.59
N SER A 26 33.55 5.79 -29.42
CA SER A 26 32.80 7.01 -29.57
C SER A 26 31.88 7.02 -30.79
N ASN A 27 30.60 7.27 -30.55
CA ASN A 27 29.83 8.22 -31.37
C ASN A 27 28.63 8.73 -30.58
N ASP A 28 28.62 10.05 -30.51
CA ASP A 28 27.60 10.95 -30.05
C ASP A 28 26.27 10.59 -30.70
N SER A 29 25.32 10.12 -29.89
CA SER A 29 23.91 10.13 -30.21
C SER A 29 23.15 10.13 -28.89
N SER A 30 22.59 11.27 -28.60
CA SER A 30 21.64 11.53 -27.54
C SER A 30 20.48 10.53 -27.60
N ASP A 31 20.59 9.38 -26.96
CA ASP A 31 19.44 8.59 -26.58
C ASP A 31 18.92 9.17 -25.27
N SER A 32 17.98 10.08 -25.43
CA SER A 32 17.04 10.42 -24.39
C SER A 32 16.36 9.10 -23.98
N ASP A 33 16.78 8.56 -22.85
CA ASP A 33 16.05 7.54 -22.13
C ASP A 33 14.70 8.18 -21.74
N SER A 34 13.79 8.18 -22.70
CA SER A 34 12.39 8.46 -22.46
C SER A 34 11.94 7.33 -21.54
N ALA A 35 11.95 7.59 -20.25
CA ALA A 35 11.10 6.86 -19.34
C ALA A 35 9.71 6.85 -19.99
N GLN A 36 9.40 5.75 -20.62
CA GLN A 36 8.09 5.45 -21.17
C GLN A 36 7.16 5.35 -19.95
N SER A 37 6.68 6.53 -19.53
CA SER A 37 5.55 6.66 -18.61
C SER A 37 4.38 6.03 -19.34
N GLY A 38 4.30 4.72 -19.21
CA GLY A 38 3.22 3.93 -19.77
C GLY A 38 1.90 4.41 -19.20
N ASP A 39 0.89 4.33 -20.01
CA ASP A 39 -0.53 4.58 -19.74
C ASP A 39 -1.11 3.56 -18.74
N GLU A 40 -0.33 3.15 -17.75
CA GLU A 40 -0.67 2.10 -16.80
C GLU A 40 -1.52 2.68 -15.67
N VAL A 41 -2.69 2.10 -15.47
CA VAL A 41 -3.57 2.41 -14.34
C VAL A 41 -2.96 1.81 -13.09
N GLN A 42 -2.72 2.67 -12.07
CA GLN A 42 -2.22 2.25 -10.76
C GLN A 42 -3.39 2.08 -9.79
N THR A 43 -3.46 0.96 -9.11
CA THR A 43 -4.49 0.68 -8.11
C THR A 43 -3.87 0.62 -6.72
N PHE A 44 -4.45 1.38 -5.78
CA PHE A 44 -4.05 1.42 -4.38
C PHE A 44 -5.15 0.85 -3.49
N LYS A 45 -4.76 0.26 -2.36
CA LYS A 45 -5.70 -0.25 -1.35
C LYS A 45 -5.89 0.76 -0.23
N LEU A 46 -7.09 1.30 -0.14
CA LEU A 46 -7.52 2.27 0.85
C LEU A 46 -8.36 1.59 1.92
N GLY A 47 -7.85 1.55 3.15
CA GLY A 47 -8.59 1.08 4.31
C GLY A 47 -9.35 2.20 5.02
N SER A 48 -10.43 1.87 5.69
CA SER A 48 -11.11 2.79 6.61
C SER A 48 -11.50 2.07 7.89
N ILE A 49 -11.35 2.74 9.03
CA ILE A 49 -11.72 2.23 10.35
C ILE A 49 -12.64 3.24 11.03
N GLY A 50 -13.73 2.75 11.60
CA GLY A 50 -14.62 3.54 12.41
C GLY A 50 -15.74 2.70 13.00
N PRO A 51 -16.47 3.23 13.99
CA PRO A 51 -17.60 2.53 14.57
C PRO A 51 -18.72 2.41 13.53
N LEU A 52 -18.95 1.21 13.04
CA LEU A 52 -20.07 0.93 12.13
C LEU A 52 -21.29 0.42 12.89
N THR A 53 -21.07 -0.03 14.13
CA THR A 53 -22.09 -0.47 15.09
C THR A 53 -21.93 0.24 16.43
N GLY A 54 -22.91 0.09 17.33
CA GLY A 54 -22.92 0.74 18.66
C GLY A 54 -23.33 2.20 18.64
N ASP A 55 -23.11 2.90 19.79
CA ASP A 55 -23.64 4.25 20.03
C ASP A 55 -23.03 5.33 19.13
N ALA A 56 -21.79 5.12 18.70
CA ALA A 56 -21.06 6.04 17.83
C ALA A 56 -21.18 5.71 16.33
N ALA A 57 -22.03 4.75 15.95
CA ALA A 57 -22.12 4.24 14.59
C ALA A 57 -22.42 5.33 13.53
N ILE A 58 -23.20 6.35 13.90
CA ILE A 58 -23.55 7.44 12.98
C ILE A 58 -22.29 8.18 12.46
N TYR A 59 -21.25 8.32 13.28
CA TYR A 59 -20.01 9.00 12.90
C TYR A 59 -19.15 8.12 12.00
N GLY A 60 -18.95 6.85 12.38
CA GLY A 60 -18.14 5.92 11.60
C GLY A 60 -18.76 5.59 10.25
N GLN A 61 -20.06 5.37 10.21
CA GLN A 61 -20.80 5.16 8.96
C GLN A 61 -20.69 6.37 8.02
N ALA A 62 -20.77 7.59 8.54
CA ALA A 62 -20.60 8.79 7.74
C ALA A 62 -19.19 8.87 7.12
N VAL A 63 -18.15 8.54 7.89
CA VAL A 63 -16.75 8.53 7.42
C VAL A 63 -16.54 7.45 6.35
N VAL A 64 -16.94 6.21 6.64
CA VAL A 64 -16.74 5.08 5.71
C VAL A 64 -17.54 5.29 4.42
N ASN A 65 -18.79 5.75 4.52
CA ASN A 65 -19.62 6.03 3.35
C ASN A 65 -19.06 7.20 2.51
N GLY A 66 -18.54 8.25 3.17
CA GLY A 66 -17.91 9.37 2.49
C GLY A 66 -16.63 8.96 1.75
N ALA A 67 -15.80 8.13 2.37
CA ALA A 67 -14.60 7.58 1.75
C ALA A 67 -14.95 6.66 0.56
N GLN A 68 -15.96 5.79 0.71
CA GLN A 68 -16.43 4.92 -0.38
C GLN A 68 -16.94 5.76 -1.57
N LEU A 69 -17.73 6.80 -1.30
CA LEU A 69 -18.25 7.68 -2.35
C LEU A 69 -17.11 8.36 -3.13
N ALA A 70 -16.09 8.87 -2.44
CA ALA A 70 -14.93 9.48 -3.08
C ALA A 70 -14.15 8.45 -3.94
N VAL A 71 -14.00 7.24 -3.45
CA VAL A 71 -13.38 6.13 -4.20
C VAL A 71 -14.20 5.81 -5.46
N ASP A 72 -15.51 5.73 -5.35
CA ASP A 72 -16.39 5.43 -6.48
C ASP A 72 -16.31 6.53 -7.55
N GLU A 73 -16.28 7.81 -7.15
CA GLU A 73 -16.12 8.95 -8.05
C GLU A 73 -14.76 8.94 -8.75
N ILE A 74 -13.67 8.70 -8.03
CA ILE A 74 -12.33 8.61 -8.62
C ILE A 74 -12.25 7.41 -9.58
N ASN A 75 -12.80 6.28 -9.18
CA ASN A 75 -12.80 5.07 -10.01
C ASN A 75 -13.67 5.21 -11.26
N ALA A 76 -14.69 6.04 -11.25
CA ALA A 76 -15.53 6.35 -12.41
C ALA A 76 -14.91 7.40 -13.36
N SER A 77 -13.91 8.17 -12.90
CA SER A 77 -13.24 9.19 -13.70
C SER A 77 -12.19 8.59 -14.64
N ASP A 78 -11.62 9.43 -15.51
CA ASP A 78 -10.47 9.06 -16.38
C ASP A 78 -9.12 9.06 -15.64
N SER A 79 -9.13 9.07 -14.30
CA SER A 79 -7.91 9.02 -13.48
C SER A 79 -7.16 7.72 -13.74
N LYS A 80 -5.84 7.83 -13.84
CA LYS A 80 -4.93 6.67 -13.90
C LYS A 80 -4.67 6.07 -12.51
N ILE A 81 -5.19 6.72 -11.45
CA ILE A 81 -5.15 6.21 -10.08
C ILE A 81 -6.54 5.66 -9.76
N LYS A 82 -6.61 4.42 -9.34
CA LYS A 82 -7.81 3.73 -8.88
C LYS A 82 -7.61 3.22 -7.47
N PHE A 83 -8.69 2.95 -6.77
CA PHE A 83 -8.66 2.44 -5.42
C PHE A 83 -9.52 1.19 -5.27
N GLU A 84 -8.98 0.20 -4.54
CA GLU A 84 -9.78 -0.80 -3.85
C GLU A 84 -10.06 -0.26 -2.45
N PHE A 85 -11.30 -0.40 -1.96
CA PHE A 85 -11.71 0.13 -0.67
C PHE A 85 -12.21 -0.96 0.28
N LYS A 86 -11.84 -0.86 1.55
CA LYS A 86 -12.33 -1.75 2.60
C LYS A 86 -12.54 -1.00 3.91
N GLY A 87 -13.76 -1.06 4.47
CA GLY A 87 -14.09 -0.56 5.80
C GLY A 87 -14.11 -1.68 6.84
N GLU A 88 -13.63 -1.38 8.06
CA GLU A 88 -13.69 -2.28 9.22
C GLU A 88 -14.34 -1.56 10.40
N ASP A 89 -15.15 -2.30 11.16
CA ASP A 89 -15.81 -1.82 12.36
C ASP A 89 -14.90 -1.93 13.58
N ASP A 90 -14.76 -0.85 14.33
CA ASP A 90 -14.01 -0.81 15.60
C ASP A 90 -14.91 -0.60 16.83
N GLU A 91 -16.21 -0.40 16.64
CA GLU A 91 -17.17 -0.10 17.72
C GLU A 91 -16.71 1.05 18.65
N ALA A 92 -15.87 1.96 18.17
CA ALA A 92 -15.18 3.02 18.94
C ALA A 92 -14.26 2.51 20.06
N ASP A 93 -13.78 1.27 19.97
CA ASP A 93 -12.91 0.60 20.93
C ASP A 93 -11.46 0.53 20.39
N GLY A 94 -10.48 0.87 21.23
CA GLY A 94 -9.07 0.91 20.80
C GLY A 94 -8.47 -0.45 20.44
N GLU A 95 -8.84 -1.52 21.19
CA GLU A 95 -8.35 -2.88 20.90
C GLU A 95 -8.95 -3.39 19.59
N LYS A 96 -10.26 -3.18 19.39
CA LYS A 96 -10.94 -3.53 18.14
C LYS A 96 -10.38 -2.73 16.97
N SER A 97 -10.04 -1.46 17.18
CA SER A 97 -9.39 -0.60 16.19
C SER A 97 -8.03 -1.16 15.74
N THR A 98 -7.21 -1.59 16.70
CA THR A 98 -5.92 -2.24 16.41
C THR A 98 -6.11 -3.56 15.65
N ASN A 99 -7.11 -4.36 16.02
CA ASN A 99 -7.45 -5.58 15.31
C ASN A 99 -7.95 -5.31 13.90
N ALA A 100 -8.78 -4.26 13.72
CA ALA A 100 -9.24 -3.80 12.40
C ALA A 100 -8.07 -3.34 11.52
N TYR A 101 -7.12 -2.58 12.10
CA TYR A 101 -5.89 -2.18 11.42
C TYR A 101 -5.10 -3.40 10.91
N ASN A 102 -4.84 -4.37 11.78
CA ASN A 102 -4.12 -5.58 11.38
C ASN A 102 -4.81 -6.35 10.24
N LYS A 103 -6.15 -6.47 10.27
CA LYS A 103 -6.90 -7.08 9.16
C LYS A 103 -6.76 -6.33 7.84
N LEU A 104 -6.70 -4.99 7.91
CA LEU A 104 -6.49 -4.16 6.73
C LEU A 104 -5.06 -4.29 6.20
N MET A 105 -4.06 -4.37 7.09
CA MET A 105 -2.68 -4.63 6.70
C MET A 105 -2.50 -6.01 6.07
N ASP A 106 -3.13 -7.05 6.61
CA ASP A 106 -3.15 -8.40 6.01
C ASP A 106 -3.81 -8.41 4.61
N TRP A 107 -4.81 -7.54 4.40
CA TRP A 107 -5.40 -7.34 3.07
C TRP A 107 -4.47 -6.57 2.13
N GLY A 108 -3.42 -5.92 2.64
CA GLY A 108 -2.45 -5.15 1.88
C GLY A 108 -2.81 -3.67 1.75
N MET A 109 -3.46 -3.08 2.76
CA MET A 109 -3.75 -1.65 2.84
C MET A 109 -2.46 -0.81 2.71
N GLN A 110 -2.56 0.31 2.02
CA GLN A 110 -1.46 1.26 1.80
C GLN A 110 -1.74 2.63 2.43
N VAL A 111 -3.01 2.98 2.58
CA VAL A 111 -3.46 4.26 3.15
C VAL A 111 -4.66 4.00 4.05
N LEU A 112 -4.69 4.65 5.21
CA LEU A 112 -5.79 4.55 6.17
C LEU A 112 -6.56 5.86 6.29
N VAL A 113 -7.88 5.81 6.09
CA VAL A 113 -8.84 6.86 6.43
C VAL A 113 -9.55 6.48 7.72
N GLY A 114 -9.25 7.17 8.77
CA GLY A 114 -9.66 6.82 10.14
C GLY A 114 -8.45 6.52 11.03
N PRO A 115 -8.66 5.97 12.23
CA PRO A 115 -9.96 5.73 12.87
C PRO A 115 -10.77 6.99 13.09
N THR A 116 -12.09 6.83 13.24
CA THR A 116 -13.03 7.98 13.36
C THR A 116 -12.95 8.64 14.73
N THR A 117 -12.83 7.87 15.81
CA THR A 117 -12.84 8.40 17.20
C THR A 117 -11.43 8.65 17.71
N THR A 118 -11.29 9.59 18.67
CA THR A 118 -9.99 9.93 19.25
C THR A 118 -9.30 8.74 19.90
N GLY A 119 -10.01 7.99 20.76
CA GLY A 119 -9.43 6.83 21.47
C GLY A 119 -8.95 5.75 20.52
N ALA A 120 -9.72 5.46 19.48
CA ALA A 120 -9.36 4.52 18.42
C ALA A 120 -8.14 5.01 17.61
N SER A 121 -8.10 6.31 17.26
CA SER A 121 -6.98 6.91 16.53
C SER A 121 -5.67 6.83 17.34
N MET A 122 -5.71 7.13 18.63
CA MET A 122 -4.55 7.02 19.52
C MET A 122 -4.05 5.58 19.63
N ALA A 123 -4.96 4.60 19.72
CA ALA A 123 -4.59 3.18 19.80
C ALA A 123 -3.88 2.67 18.55
N VAL A 124 -4.15 3.26 17.38
CA VAL A 124 -3.58 2.83 16.08
C VAL A 124 -2.37 3.69 15.67
N ALA A 125 -2.23 4.92 16.22
CA ALA A 125 -1.20 5.86 15.81
C ALA A 125 0.23 5.30 15.92
N ASP A 126 0.56 4.62 17.03
CA ASP A 126 1.90 4.08 17.26
C ASP A 126 2.28 2.99 16.25
N VAL A 127 1.34 2.09 15.92
CA VAL A 127 1.58 1.04 14.94
C VAL A 127 1.67 1.63 13.53
N CYS A 128 0.81 2.58 13.18
CA CYS A 128 0.90 3.31 11.91
C CYS A 128 2.27 3.98 11.73
N ASN A 129 2.75 4.65 12.78
CA ASN A 129 4.05 5.32 12.75
C ASN A 129 5.21 4.32 12.60
N SER A 130 5.18 3.20 13.33
CA SER A 130 6.23 2.17 13.27
C SER A 130 6.29 1.48 11.90
N GLU A 131 5.15 1.25 11.27
CA GLU A 131 5.02 0.61 9.97
C GLU A 131 5.06 1.62 8.80
N ARG A 132 5.13 2.93 9.12
CA ARG A 132 5.13 4.03 8.15
C ARG A 132 3.89 4.04 7.26
N THR A 133 2.75 3.61 7.80
CA THR A 133 1.46 3.67 7.13
C THR A 133 0.90 5.09 7.25
N PHE A 134 0.54 5.70 6.12
CA PHE A 134 -0.14 7.00 6.15
C PHE A 134 -1.54 6.86 6.72
N MET A 135 -1.85 7.66 7.74
CA MET A 135 -3.16 7.70 8.40
C MET A 135 -3.69 9.13 8.39
N ILE A 136 -4.96 9.29 8.04
CA ILE A 136 -5.69 10.53 8.19
C ILE A 136 -6.99 10.29 8.95
N THR A 137 -7.15 10.95 10.10
CA THR A 137 -8.40 10.87 10.86
C THR A 137 -9.32 12.04 10.52
N PRO A 138 -10.58 11.77 10.12
CA PRO A 138 -11.51 12.84 9.74
C PRO A 138 -12.24 13.49 10.90
N SER A 139 -12.19 12.92 12.11
CA SER A 139 -13.04 13.30 13.24
C SER A 139 -12.36 13.31 14.61
N ALA A 140 -11.23 12.62 14.79
CA ALA A 140 -10.49 12.67 16.05
C ALA A 140 -9.94 14.07 16.28
N SER A 141 -10.19 14.64 17.48
CA SER A 141 -9.97 16.07 17.77
C SER A 141 -9.04 16.34 18.95
N ALA A 142 -8.53 15.31 19.63
CA ALA A 142 -7.55 15.51 20.69
C ALA A 142 -6.18 15.92 20.12
N VAL A 143 -5.49 16.81 20.83
CA VAL A 143 -4.14 17.28 20.44
C VAL A 143 -3.13 16.14 20.36
N ASP A 144 -3.30 15.12 21.20
CA ASP A 144 -2.39 13.97 21.27
C ASP A 144 -2.51 12.99 20.10
N VAL A 145 -3.41 13.25 19.15
CA VAL A 145 -3.54 12.44 17.92
C VAL A 145 -2.49 12.81 16.87
N THR A 146 -1.87 14.00 16.98
CA THR A 146 -0.89 14.54 16.00
C THR A 146 0.50 14.68 16.58
#